data_5df3d0d2621a25d308b8ba515465d361
#
_entry.id   5df3d0d2621a25d308b8ba515465d361
#
_cell.length_a   1.000
_cell.length_b   1.000
_cell.length_c   1.000
_cell.angle_alpha   90.00
_cell.angle_beta   90.00
_cell.angle_gamma   90.00
#
_symmetry.space_group_name_H-M   'P 1'
#
loop_
_entity.id
_entity.type
_entity.pdbx_description
1 polymer ?
#
loop_
_entity_poly.entity_id
_entity_poly.type
_entity_poly.pdbx_seq_one_letter_code
_entity_poly.pdbx_strand_id
1 'polypeptide(L)'
;ERTFIRPWHPQNSMKNARLKADVAFDMFEILGVPFYCWHDADIRPDMGNFADNLAGLNEITDYLADKQSCSGVQCLWGTANMFSHRRWMAGAASNPDPQVFAFAAATVKSCLDATKKLKGSNYVLWGGREGYETLLNTDLKTEMDHMGRFLNMVVDYKHKIGFEGAILVEPKPQEPSKHQYDFDAATCIGFLRKYGLEEEIKLNLEQGHAILAGHSFEHEIALATAEGMFGSIDMNRNDYQ
;
A
#
# COMPACT_ATOMS: atom_id res chain seq x y z
N GLU A 1 15.51 -11.88 -0.41
CA GLU A 1 14.42 -12.86 -0.49
C GLU A 1 14.60 -13.84 -1.63
N ARG A 2 14.95 -13.37 -2.83
CA ARG A 2 15.21 -14.23 -4.00
C ARG A 2 16.48 -15.08 -3.88
N THR A 3 17.35 -14.76 -2.94
CA THR A 3 18.64 -15.42 -2.76
C THR A 3 18.54 -16.76 -2.03
N PHE A 4 17.43 -17.03 -1.35
CA PHE A 4 17.26 -18.23 -0.53
C PHE A 4 16.01 -19.00 -0.92
N ILE A 5 16.12 -20.34 -0.90
CA ILE A 5 14.96 -21.23 -0.99
C ILE A 5 14.24 -21.20 0.36
N ARG A 6 12.93 -21.03 0.34
CA ARG A 6 12.06 -21.03 1.51
C ARG A 6 11.04 -22.15 1.43
N PRO A 7 10.59 -22.73 2.57
CA PRO A 7 9.58 -23.80 2.56
C PRO A 7 8.25 -23.44 1.89
N TRP A 8 7.92 -22.15 1.87
CA TRP A 8 6.69 -21.63 1.23
C TRP A 8 6.87 -21.24 -0.25
N HIS A 9 8.04 -21.40 -0.82
CA HIS A 9 8.26 -21.17 -2.25
C HIS A 9 8.10 -22.47 -3.07
N PRO A 10 7.50 -22.37 -4.27
CA PRO A 10 6.86 -21.19 -4.84
C PRO A 10 5.57 -20.82 -4.09
N GLN A 11 5.24 -19.55 -4.00
CA GLN A 11 4.00 -19.06 -3.39
C GLN A 11 2.84 -19.21 -4.39
N ASN A 12 2.43 -20.47 -4.65
CA ASN A 12 1.45 -20.86 -5.68
C ASN A 12 0.24 -21.61 -5.13
N SER A 13 0.07 -21.65 -3.81
CA SER A 13 -1.05 -22.34 -3.17
C SER A 13 -1.40 -21.71 -1.82
N MET A 14 -2.65 -21.83 -1.43
CA MET A 14 -3.11 -21.40 -0.10
C MET A 14 -2.42 -22.15 1.04
N LYS A 15 -1.99 -23.41 0.80
CA LYS A 15 -1.17 -24.16 1.76
C LYS A 15 0.16 -23.44 2.02
N ASN A 16 0.84 -22.98 0.97
CA ASN A 16 2.11 -22.27 1.11
C ASN A 16 1.91 -20.86 1.71
N ALA A 17 0.79 -20.20 1.41
CA ALA A 17 0.43 -18.92 2.03
C ALA A 17 0.24 -19.07 3.55
N ARG A 18 -0.46 -20.11 4.01
CA ARG A 18 -0.62 -20.40 5.44
C ARG A 18 0.72 -20.74 6.11
N LEU A 19 1.55 -21.55 5.46
CA LEU A 19 2.89 -21.87 5.97
C LEU A 19 3.76 -20.62 6.12
N LYS A 20 3.70 -19.69 5.15
CA LYS A 20 4.39 -18.39 5.24
C LYS A 20 3.88 -17.58 6.43
N ALA A 21 2.56 -17.54 6.64
CA ALA A 21 1.96 -16.87 7.79
C ALA A 21 2.40 -17.49 9.13
N ASP A 22 2.45 -18.83 9.23
CA ASP A 22 2.94 -19.52 10.42
C ASP A 22 4.36 -19.08 10.79
N VAL A 23 5.28 -19.17 9.82
CA VAL A 23 6.67 -18.79 10.03
C VAL A 23 6.81 -17.29 10.33
N ALA A 24 5.98 -16.44 9.72
CA ALA A 24 6.00 -15.00 10.00
C ALA A 24 5.58 -14.71 11.45
N PHE A 25 4.50 -15.33 11.94
CA PHE A 25 4.05 -15.12 13.32
C PHE A 25 5.02 -15.71 14.34
N ASP A 26 5.59 -16.90 14.09
CA ASP A 26 6.66 -17.46 14.93
C ASP A 26 7.84 -16.46 15.02
N MET A 27 8.23 -15.86 13.89
CA MET A 27 9.30 -14.86 13.87
C MET A 27 8.93 -13.59 14.64
N PHE A 28 7.69 -13.09 14.52
CA PHE A 28 7.22 -11.90 15.24
C PHE A 28 7.27 -12.13 16.75
N GLU A 29 6.84 -13.30 17.23
CA GLU A 29 6.89 -13.68 18.63
C GLU A 29 8.34 -13.78 19.14
N ILE A 30 9.24 -14.43 18.38
CA ILE A 30 10.66 -14.52 18.73
C ILE A 30 11.32 -13.14 18.84
N LEU A 31 10.99 -12.22 17.94
CA LEU A 31 11.52 -10.86 17.92
C LEU A 31 10.81 -9.93 18.92
N GLY A 32 9.68 -10.33 19.47
CA GLY A 32 8.86 -9.51 20.37
C GLY A 32 8.25 -8.29 19.69
N VAL A 33 8.00 -8.35 18.36
CA VAL A 33 7.36 -7.25 17.63
C VAL A 33 5.84 -7.33 17.77
N PRO A 34 5.16 -6.23 18.16
CA PRO A 34 3.73 -6.25 18.43
C PRO A 34 2.85 -6.07 17.21
N PHE A 35 3.41 -5.70 16.05
CA PHE A 35 2.65 -5.39 14.85
C PHE A 35 3.24 -6.03 13.60
N TYR A 36 2.37 -6.28 12.61
CA TYR A 36 2.75 -6.68 11.26
C TYR A 36 1.98 -5.89 10.20
N CYS A 37 2.52 -5.88 8.99
CA CYS A 37 1.93 -5.26 7.81
C CYS A 37 1.83 -6.29 6.68
N TRP A 38 0.96 -6.04 5.67
CA TRP A 38 0.81 -6.98 4.57
C TRP A 38 0.38 -6.30 3.26
N HIS A 39 0.85 -6.87 2.14
CA HIS A 39 0.26 -6.67 0.82
C HIS A 39 -0.56 -7.91 0.47
N ASP A 40 -1.64 -7.74 -0.29
CA ASP A 40 -2.47 -8.87 -0.74
C ASP A 40 -1.67 -9.94 -1.50
N ALA A 41 -0.72 -9.52 -2.35
CA ALA A 41 0.15 -10.41 -3.10
C ALA A 41 1.17 -11.17 -2.21
N ASP A 42 1.45 -10.69 -1.00
CA ASP A 42 2.37 -11.35 -0.07
C ASP A 42 1.70 -12.44 0.77
N ILE A 43 0.43 -12.26 1.07
CA ILE A 43 -0.31 -13.17 1.95
C ILE A 43 -1.08 -14.26 1.22
N ARG A 44 -1.33 -14.11 -0.10
CA ARG A 44 -2.00 -15.12 -0.94
C ARG A 44 -1.30 -15.30 -2.28
N PRO A 45 -1.45 -16.45 -2.94
CA PRO A 45 -1.03 -16.62 -4.33
C PRO A 45 -1.93 -15.82 -5.28
N ASP A 46 -1.42 -15.52 -6.48
CA ASP A 46 -2.27 -15.11 -7.60
C ASP A 46 -2.97 -16.35 -8.18
N MET A 47 -4.30 -16.35 -8.15
CA MET A 47 -5.15 -17.43 -8.60
C MET A 47 -5.72 -17.21 -10.01
N GLY A 48 -5.19 -16.19 -10.72
CA GLY A 48 -5.45 -15.93 -12.14
C GLY A 48 -6.69 -15.10 -12.45
N ASN A 49 -7.66 -14.98 -11.54
CA ASN A 49 -8.84 -14.14 -11.72
C ASN A 49 -9.26 -13.46 -10.41
N PHE A 50 -10.09 -12.43 -10.54
CA PHE A 50 -10.50 -11.61 -9.38
C PHE A 50 -11.32 -12.37 -8.35
N ALA A 51 -12.24 -13.23 -8.78
CA ALA A 51 -13.14 -13.95 -7.87
C ALA A 51 -12.37 -14.94 -6.98
N ASP A 52 -11.46 -15.71 -7.58
CA ASP A 52 -10.62 -16.66 -6.85
C ASP A 52 -9.60 -15.92 -5.96
N ASN A 53 -9.04 -14.82 -6.44
CA ASN A 53 -8.16 -13.95 -5.64
C ASN A 53 -8.89 -13.38 -4.42
N LEU A 54 -10.14 -12.97 -4.56
CA LEU A 54 -10.97 -12.50 -3.45
C LEU A 54 -11.28 -13.63 -2.46
N ALA A 55 -11.61 -14.82 -2.96
CA ALA A 55 -11.84 -15.99 -2.11
C ALA A 55 -10.58 -16.35 -1.30
N GLY A 56 -9.41 -16.37 -1.96
CA GLY A 56 -8.13 -16.61 -1.31
C GLY A 56 -7.78 -15.53 -0.28
N LEU A 57 -8.07 -14.25 -0.58
CA LEU A 57 -7.86 -13.15 0.37
C LEU A 57 -8.75 -13.33 1.61
N ASN A 58 -10.02 -13.68 1.44
CA ASN A 58 -10.93 -13.91 2.56
C ASN A 58 -10.46 -15.08 3.42
N GLU A 59 -10.05 -16.20 2.80
CA GLU A 59 -9.55 -17.39 3.50
C GLU A 59 -8.30 -17.08 4.34
N ILE A 60 -7.31 -16.39 3.74
CA ILE A 60 -6.09 -16.07 4.48
C ILE A 60 -6.32 -14.99 5.54
N THR A 61 -7.27 -14.08 5.32
CA THR A 61 -7.66 -13.07 6.33
C THR A 61 -8.25 -13.74 7.58
N ASP A 62 -9.09 -14.76 7.42
CA ASP A 62 -9.60 -15.57 8.54
C ASP A 62 -8.45 -16.24 9.30
N TYR A 63 -7.51 -16.82 8.57
CA TYR A 63 -6.35 -17.47 9.15
C TYR A 63 -5.45 -16.49 9.92
N LEU A 64 -5.20 -15.30 9.38
CA LEU A 64 -4.44 -14.24 10.07
C LEU A 64 -5.16 -13.73 11.33
N ALA A 65 -6.49 -13.63 11.31
CA ALA A 65 -7.27 -13.25 12.48
C ALA A 65 -7.13 -14.28 13.61
N ASP A 66 -7.11 -15.58 13.29
CA ASP A 66 -6.84 -16.64 14.26
C ASP A 66 -5.41 -16.53 14.83
N LYS A 67 -4.41 -16.28 13.98
CA LYS A 67 -3.04 -16.05 14.40
C LYS A 67 -2.90 -14.85 15.34
N GLN A 68 -3.53 -13.71 15.03
CA GLN A 68 -3.59 -12.54 15.91
C GLN A 68 -4.16 -12.89 17.29
N SER A 69 -5.23 -13.67 17.29
CA SER A 69 -5.88 -14.07 18.54
C SER A 69 -5.01 -14.96 19.43
N CYS A 70 -4.16 -15.80 18.82
CA CYS A 70 -3.26 -16.71 19.54
C CYS A 70 -1.98 -16.01 20.02
N SER A 71 -1.39 -15.14 19.20
CA SER A 71 -0.08 -14.51 19.47
C SER A 71 -0.17 -13.16 20.17
N GLY A 72 -1.29 -12.44 20.00
CA GLY A 72 -1.42 -11.04 20.42
C GLY A 72 -0.76 -10.04 19.44
N VAL A 73 -0.08 -10.48 18.40
CA VAL A 73 0.49 -9.62 17.35
C VAL A 73 -0.65 -9.04 16.52
N GLN A 74 -0.63 -7.73 16.25
CA GLN A 74 -1.73 -6.99 15.65
C GLN A 74 -1.40 -6.51 14.24
N CYS A 75 -2.41 -6.32 13.41
CA CYS A 75 -2.24 -5.69 12.10
C CYS A 75 -2.04 -4.18 12.27
N LEU A 76 -0.91 -3.65 11.78
CA LEU A 76 -0.67 -2.22 11.73
C LEU A 76 -1.36 -1.61 10.51
N TRP A 77 -1.08 -2.15 9.32
CA TRP A 77 -1.76 -1.76 8.09
C TRP A 77 -1.78 -2.90 7.06
N GLY A 78 -2.78 -2.84 6.20
CA GLY A 78 -2.85 -3.61 4.97
C GLY A 78 -2.80 -2.72 3.75
N THR A 79 -2.47 -3.29 2.61
CA THR A 79 -2.45 -2.59 1.32
C THR A 79 -2.65 -3.54 0.14
N ALA A 80 -3.06 -2.98 -1.00
CA ALA A 80 -3.16 -3.66 -2.27
C ALA A 80 -1.87 -3.49 -3.08
N ASN A 81 -1.31 -4.58 -3.60
CA ASN A 81 -0.19 -4.52 -4.54
C ASN A 81 -0.71 -4.11 -5.93
N MET A 82 -0.63 -2.82 -6.23
CA MET A 82 -1.03 -2.24 -7.51
C MET A 82 0.18 -1.81 -8.36
N PHE A 83 1.32 -2.48 -8.21
CA PHE A 83 2.56 -2.11 -8.88
C PHE A 83 3.32 -3.29 -9.51
N SER A 84 3.20 -4.50 -9.00
CA SER A 84 4.00 -5.64 -9.46
C SER A 84 3.47 -6.30 -10.72
N HIS A 85 2.15 -6.41 -10.90
CA HIS A 85 1.57 -7.06 -12.06
C HIS A 85 1.61 -6.14 -13.29
N ARG A 86 1.88 -6.71 -14.47
CA ARG A 86 1.96 -5.97 -15.75
C ARG A 86 0.73 -5.11 -16.08
N ARG A 87 -0.45 -5.43 -15.51
CA ARG A 87 -1.67 -4.63 -15.66
C ARG A 87 -1.47 -3.19 -15.22
N TRP A 88 -0.61 -2.96 -14.25
CA TRP A 88 -0.36 -1.67 -13.63
C TRP A 88 0.71 -0.83 -14.31
N MET A 89 1.28 -1.28 -15.43
CA MET A 89 2.42 -0.61 -16.09
C MET A 89 2.14 0.84 -16.49
N ALA A 90 0.88 1.18 -16.76
CA ALA A 90 0.45 2.56 -17.07
C ALA A 90 -0.37 3.18 -15.93
N GLY A 91 -0.05 2.81 -14.69
CA GLY A 91 -0.79 3.22 -13.50
C GLY A 91 -1.91 2.25 -13.12
N ALA A 92 -2.43 2.39 -11.93
CA ALA A 92 -3.65 1.74 -11.44
C ALA A 92 -4.76 2.78 -11.25
N ALA A 93 -4.58 3.69 -10.30
CA ALA A 93 -5.49 4.81 -10.04
C ALA A 93 -5.44 5.89 -11.12
N SER A 94 -4.27 6.14 -11.71
CA SER A 94 -4.08 7.08 -12.82
C SER A 94 -4.38 6.50 -14.21
N ASN A 95 -4.61 5.18 -14.30
CA ASN A 95 -4.71 4.47 -15.57
C ASN A 95 -5.82 5.03 -16.48
N PRO A 96 -5.55 5.28 -17.76
CA PRO A 96 -6.55 5.74 -18.72
C PRO A 96 -7.57 4.64 -19.10
N ASP A 97 -7.26 3.37 -18.90
CA ASP A 97 -8.19 2.26 -19.16
C ASP A 97 -9.18 2.11 -17.99
N PRO A 98 -10.48 2.34 -18.23
CA PRO A 98 -11.49 2.26 -17.18
C PRO A 98 -11.63 0.86 -16.59
N GLN A 99 -11.26 -0.21 -17.30
CA GLN A 99 -11.27 -1.58 -16.75
C GLN A 99 -10.14 -1.78 -15.76
N VAL A 100 -8.96 -1.23 -16.02
CA VAL A 100 -7.82 -1.26 -15.08
C VAL A 100 -8.15 -0.43 -13.84
N PHE A 101 -8.68 0.77 -14.01
CA PHE A 101 -9.15 1.61 -12.90
C PHE A 101 -10.18 0.90 -12.03
N ALA A 102 -11.20 0.29 -12.65
CA ALA A 102 -12.24 -0.43 -11.91
C ALA A 102 -11.68 -1.68 -11.18
N PHE A 103 -10.73 -2.39 -11.80
CA PHE A 103 -10.06 -3.52 -11.15
C PHE A 103 -9.22 -3.06 -9.95
N ALA A 104 -8.50 -1.94 -10.08
CA ALA A 104 -7.76 -1.33 -8.96
C ALA A 104 -8.69 -0.96 -7.80
N ALA A 105 -9.81 -0.29 -8.10
CA ALA A 105 -10.81 0.08 -7.09
C ALA A 105 -11.40 -1.14 -6.37
N ALA A 106 -11.72 -2.21 -7.11
CA ALA A 106 -12.23 -3.45 -6.54
C ALA A 106 -11.17 -4.15 -5.66
N THR A 107 -9.89 -4.10 -6.05
CA THR A 107 -8.78 -4.68 -5.28
C THR A 107 -8.57 -3.90 -3.98
N VAL A 108 -8.48 -2.57 -4.03
CA VAL A 108 -8.35 -1.72 -2.83
C VAL A 108 -9.53 -1.89 -1.89
N LYS A 109 -10.76 -1.93 -2.44
CA LYS A 109 -11.95 -2.21 -1.66
C LYS A 109 -11.81 -3.52 -0.86
N SER A 110 -11.41 -4.59 -1.53
CA SER A 110 -11.27 -5.91 -0.89
C SER A 110 -10.18 -5.94 0.18
N CYS A 111 -9.06 -5.27 -0.07
CA CYS A 111 -7.97 -5.15 0.89
C CYS A 111 -8.37 -4.28 2.11
N LEU A 112 -9.15 -3.23 1.89
CA LEU A 112 -9.67 -2.40 3.00
C LEU A 112 -10.67 -3.17 3.87
N ASP A 113 -11.55 -3.99 3.24
CA ASP A 113 -12.45 -4.91 3.98
C ASP A 113 -11.64 -5.90 4.83
N ALA A 114 -10.58 -6.49 4.28
CA ALA A 114 -9.69 -7.42 4.98
C ALA A 114 -8.93 -6.70 6.12
N THR A 115 -8.41 -5.49 5.88
CA THR A 115 -7.74 -4.69 6.90
C THR A 115 -8.67 -4.37 8.06
N LYS A 116 -9.91 -3.96 7.77
CA LYS A 116 -10.93 -3.74 8.81
C LYS A 116 -11.22 -5.00 9.60
N LYS A 117 -11.36 -6.16 8.94
CA LYS A 117 -11.60 -7.45 9.58
C LYS A 117 -10.46 -7.83 10.53
N LEU A 118 -9.21 -7.56 10.14
CA LEU A 118 -8.01 -7.76 10.96
C LEU A 118 -7.81 -6.66 12.02
N LYS A 119 -8.74 -5.72 12.15
CA LYS A 119 -8.63 -4.56 13.07
C LYS A 119 -7.35 -3.75 12.84
N GLY A 120 -6.93 -3.62 11.59
CA GLY A 120 -5.74 -2.84 11.22
C GLY A 120 -5.90 -1.37 11.63
N SER A 121 -4.82 -0.81 12.14
CA SER A 121 -4.80 0.58 12.61
C SER A 121 -4.82 1.58 11.45
N ASN A 122 -4.29 1.20 10.29
CA ASN A 122 -4.17 2.06 9.12
C ASN A 122 -4.37 1.24 7.82
N TYR A 123 -4.51 1.97 6.72
CA TYR A 123 -4.45 1.42 5.35
C TYR A 123 -3.49 2.25 4.53
N VAL A 124 -2.47 1.64 3.92
CA VAL A 124 -1.44 2.34 3.14
C VAL A 124 -1.73 2.23 1.64
N LEU A 125 -1.46 3.28 0.91
CA LEU A 125 -1.45 3.34 -0.55
C LEU A 125 -0.07 3.80 -1.01
N TRP A 126 0.67 2.92 -1.68
CA TRP A 126 1.90 3.27 -2.37
C TRP A 126 1.68 3.30 -3.87
N GLY A 127 1.97 4.46 -4.47
CA GLY A 127 1.72 4.76 -5.88
C GLY A 127 2.83 4.36 -6.85
N GLY A 128 3.49 3.22 -6.66
CA GLY A 128 4.69 2.84 -7.42
C GLY A 128 4.55 2.86 -8.96
N ARG A 129 3.33 2.77 -9.48
CA ARG A 129 3.04 2.90 -10.93
C ARG A 129 2.19 4.14 -11.25
N GLU A 130 1.88 4.95 -10.28
CA GLU A 130 1.18 6.22 -10.47
C GLU A 130 2.18 7.30 -10.87
N GLY A 131 2.42 7.43 -12.15
CA GLY A 131 3.45 8.29 -12.70
C GLY A 131 3.70 8.03 -14.19
N TYR A 132 4.82 8.52 -14.69
CA TYR A 132 5.14 8.41 -16.12
C TYR A 132 6.59 8.00 -16.39
N GLU A 133 6.80 7.40 -17.56
CA GLU A 133 8.12 7.10 -18.11
C GLU A 133 8.61 8.22 -19.03
N THR A 134 7.68 8.92 -19.70
CA THR A 134 7.96 10.05 -20.61
C THR A 134 6.74 10.96 -20.71
N LEU A 135 6.97 12.27 -20.79
CA LEU A 135 5.91 13.26 -20.98
C LEU A 135 5.33 13.29 -22.38
N LEU A 136 5.94 12.61 -23.36
CA LEU A 136 5.51 12.64 -24.76
C LEU A 136 4.12 12.02 -24.98
N ASN A 137 3.71 11.11 -24.13
CA ASN A 137 2.46 10.37 -24.23
C ASN A 137 1.64 10.42 -22.92
N THR A 138 1.90 11.42 -22.09
CA THR A 138 1.28 11.55 -20.76
C THR A 138 0.37 12.78 -20.71
N ASP A 139 -0.88 12.57 -20.34
CA ASP A 139 -1.81 13.65 -19.96
C ASP A 139 -1.82 13.80 -18.43
N LEU A 140 -0.85 14.58 -17.92
CA LEU A 140 -0.67 14.82 -16.48
C LEU A 140 -1.98 15.22 -15.77
N LYS A 141 -2.75 16.09 -16.41
CA LYS A 141 -3.98 16.58 -15.78
C LYS A 141 -5.00 15.47 -15.61
N THR A 142 -5.26 14.72 -16.67
CA THR A 142 -6.22 13.62 -16.67
C THR A 142 -5.79 12.51 -15.69
N GLU A 143 -4.51 12.13 -15.69
CA GLU A 143 -4.00 11.10 -14.80
C GLU A 143 -4.09 11.51 -13.32
N MET A 144 -3.71 12.75 -12.99
CA MET A 144 -3.86 13.28 -11.62
C MET A 144 -5.34 13.41 -11.21
N ASP A 145 -6.24 13.80 -12.12
CA ASP A 145 -7.68 13.87 -11.84
C ASP A 145 -8.25 12.46 -11.57
N HIS A 146 -7.76 11.43 -12.30
CA HIS A 146 -8.12 10.04 -12.02
C HIS A 146 -7.66 9.61 -10.62
N MET A 147 -6.42 9.90 -10.25
CA MET A 147 -5.91 9.61 -8.90
C MET A 147 -6.72 10.32 -7.82
N GLY A 148 -7.01 11.62 -7.99
CA GLY A 148 -7.83 12.38 -7.05
C GLY A 148 -9.23 11.77 -6.88
N ARG A 149 -9.87 11.39 -7.99
CA ARG A 149 -11.14 10.66 -7.97
C ARG A 149 -11.02 9.31 -7.26
N PHE A 150 -9.96 8.56 -7.54
CA PHE A 150 -9.74 7.26 -6.93
C PHE A 150 -9.61 7.37 -5.40
N LEU A 151 -8.78 8.30 -4.92
CA LEU A 151 -8.60 8.50 -3.48
C LEU A 151 -9.89 8.98 -2.78
N ASN A 152 -10.67 9.83 -3.43
CA ASN A 152 -12.01 10.19 -2.92
C ASN A 152 -12.91 8.96 -2.79
N MET A 153 -12.92 8.05 -3.78
CA MET A 153 -13.68 6.79 -3.69
C MET A 153 -13.18 5.89 -2.54
N VAL A 154 -11.88 5.88 -2.25
CA VAL A 154 -11.32 5.12 -1.11
C VAL A 154 -11.80 5.71 0.21
N VAL A 155 -11.79 7.03 0.35
CA VAL A 155 -12.28 7.75 1.54
C VAL A 155 -13.78 7.51 1.74
N ASP A 156 -14.58 7.67 0.68
CA ASP A 156 -16.02 7.38 0.71
C ASP A 156 -16.28 5.94 1.17
N TYR A 157 -15.50 5.00 0.65
CA TYR A 157 -15.64 3.59 1.04
C TYR A 157 -15.20 3.34 2.48
N LYS A 158 -14.11 3.95 2.95
CA LYS A 158 -13.68 3.95 4.36
C LYS A 158 -14.84 4.32 5.29
N HIS A 159 -15.50 5.46 5.01
CA HIS A 159 -16.64 5.91 5.79
C HIS A 159 -17.84 4.97 5.68
N LYS A 160 -18.16 4.51 4.47
CA LYS A 160 -19.26 3.58 4.23
C LYS A 160 -19.16 2.29 5.06
N ILE A 161 -17.95 1.73 5.19
CA ILE A 161 -17.74 0.51 5.97
C ILE A 161 -17.46 0.79 7.46
N GLY A 162 -17.30 2.06 7.87
CA GLY A 162 -16.94 2.44 9.24
C GLY A 162 -15.53 1.94 9.59
N PHE A 163 -14.54 2.12 8.70
CA PHE A 163 -13.15 1.90 9.04
C PHE A 163 -12.59 3.17 9.71
N GLU A 164 -12.18 3.04 10.96
CA GLU A 164 -11.73 4.18 11.79
C GLU A 164 -10.24 4.50 11.61
N GLY A 165 -9.48 3.57 11.01
CA GLY A 165 -8.04 3.75 10.76
C GLY A 165 -7.74 4.87 9.76
N ALA A 166 -6.53 5.40 9.80
CA ALA A 166 -6.08 6.39 8.84
C ALA A 166 -5.84 5.75 7.46
N ILE A 167 -6.19 6.49 6.41
CA ILE A 167 -5.67 6.21 5.06
C ILE A 167 -4.34 6.95 4.92
N LEU A 168 -3.32 6.25 4.49
CA LEU A 168 -1.98 6.79 4.34
C LEU A 168 -1.53 6.70 2.89
N VAL A 169 -0.92 7.76 2.38
CA VAL A 169 -0.19 7.75 1.09
C VAL A 169 1.30 7.75 1.41
N GLU A 170 2.05 6.92 0.68
CA GLU A 170 3.48 6.78 0.86
C GLU A 170 4.22 7.42 -0.31
N PRO A 171 4.89 8.57 -0.09
CA PRO A 171 5.65 9.25 -1.12
C PRO A 171 6.86 8.45 -1.58
N LYS A 172 7.12 8.46 -2.88
CA LYS A 172 8.35 7.97 -3.50
C LYS A 172 8.57 8.70 -4.84
N PRO A 173 9.78 9.19 -5.14
CA PRO A 173 10.00 9.99 -6.35
C PRO A 173 10.04 9.17 -7.65
N GLN A 174 10.51 7.94 -7.57
CA GLN A 174 10.73 7.06 -8.71
C GLN A 174 10.85 5.60 -8.27
N GLU A 175 10.96 4.68 -9.25
CA GLU A 175 11.01 3.23 -9.07
C GLU A 175 9.68 2.62 -8.56
N PRO A 176 8.99 1.85 -9.41
CA PRO A 176 9.39 1.43 -10.77
C PRO A 176 9.14 2.46 -11.89
N SER A 177 8.30 3.46 -11.70
CA SER A 177 8.12 4.54 -12.68
C SER A 177 9.30 5.50 -12.63
N LYS A 178 9.63 6.17 -13.74
CA LYS A 178 10.72 7.15 -13.77
C LYS A 178 10.42 8.43 -13.01
N HIS A 179 9.14 8.78 -12.91
CA HIS A 179 8.66 9.90 -12.12
C HIS A 179 7.28 9.57 -11.57
N GLN A 180 7.17 9.46 -10.25
CA GLN A 180 5.91 9.24 -9.57
C GLN A 180 5.20 10.55 -9.25
N TYR A 181 3.86 10.54 -9.22
CA TYR A 181 3.06 11.72 -8.88
C TYR A 181 3.11 12.05 -7.38
N ASP A 182 3.31 11.05 -6.55
CA ASP A 182 3.50 11.14 -5.11
C ASP A 182 4.98 11.29 -4.72
N PHE A 183 5.68 12.24 -5.38
CA PHE A 183 7.14 12.38 -5.39
C PHE A 183 7.77 12.52 -3.99
N ASP A 184 7.25 13.42 -3.16
CA ASP A 184 7.71 13.75 -1.81
C ASP A 184 6.54 14.26 -0.95
N ALA A 185 6.79 14.56 0.32
CA ALA A 185 5.76 15.09 1.23
C ALA A 185 5.12 16.38 0.70
N ALA A 186 5.91 17.32 0.18
CA ALA A 186 5.39 18.59 -0.33
C ALA A 186 4.44 18.38 -1.51
N THR A 187 4.82 17.51 -2.44
CA THR A 187 4.02 17.17 -3.62
C THR A 187 2.72 16.47 -3.23
N CYS A 188 2.80 15.50 -2.30
CA CYS A 188 1.61 14.81 -1.78
C CYS A 188 0.66 15.78 -1.06
N ILE A 189 1.17 16.67 -0.21
CA ILE A 189 0.37 17.68 0.49
C ILE A 189 -0.35 18.60 -0.51
N GLY A 190 0.37 19.08 -1.52
CA GLY A 190 -0.21 19.90 -2.58
C GLY A 190 -1.29 19.16 -3.38
N PHE A 191 -1.07 17.88 -3.69
CA PHE A 191 -2.04 17.02 -4.36
C PHE A 191 -3.29 16.79 -3.50
N LEU A 192 -3.12 16.39 -2.25
CA LEU A 192 -4.26 16.11 -1.35
C LEU A 192 -5.12 17.35 -1.13
N ARG A 193 -4.51 18.54 -0.94
CA ARG A 193 -5.24 19.81 -0.86
C ARG A 193 -6.00 20.15 -2.12
N LYS A 194 -5.42 19.92 -3.29
CA LYS A 194 -6.08 20.15 -4.57
C LYS A 194 -7.38 19.38 -4.71
N TYR A 195 -7.46 18.18 -4.15
CA TYR A 195 -8.62 17.29 -4.25
C TYR A 195 -9.48 17.23 -2.98
N GLY A 196 -9.19 18.07 -1.96
CA GLY A 196 -9.97 18.17 -0.72
C GLY A 196 -9.82 16.95 0.18
N LEU A 197 -8.64 16.34 0.22
CA LEU A 197 -8.34 15.09 0.92
C LEU A 197 -7.42 15.26 2.13
N GLU A 198 -6.95 16.48 2.43
CA GLU A 198 -5.95 16.78 3.46
C GLU A 198 -6.39 16.43 4.89
N GLU A 199 -7.68 16.43 5.15
CA GLU A 199 -8.22 16.04 6.47
C GLU A 199 -8.40 14.52 6.60
N GLU A 200 -8.50 13.80 5.47
CA GLU A 200 -8.84 12.38 5.42
C GLU A 200 -7.64 11.46 5.25
N ILE A 201 -6.58 11.95 4.61
CA ILE A 201 -5.39 11.19 4.25
C ILE A 201 -4.16 11.80 4.89
N LYS A 202 -3.31 10.95 5.46
CA LYS A 202 -2.01 11.34 6.03
C LYS A 202 -0.88 10.68 5.24
N LEU A 203 0.36 10.98 5.59
CA LEU A 203 1.55 10.48 4.92
C LEU A 203 2.20 9.34 5.72
N ASN A 204 2.61 8.29 5.02
CA ASN A 204 3.51 7.26 5.51
C ASN A 204 4.90 7.55 4.94
N LEU A 205 5.84 7.97 5.78
CA LEU A 205 7.15 8.44 5.33
C LEU A 205 8.18 7.33 5.43
N GLU A 206 8.81 6.98 4.30
CA GLU A 206 9.91 6.03 4.24
C GLU A 206 11.26 6.76 4.13
N GLN A 207 12.22 6.39 4.98
CA GLN A 207 13.54 7.01 5.00
C GLN A 207 14.24 6.96 3.64
N GLY A 208 14.23 5.80 2.99
CA GLY A 208 14.88 5.63 1.70
C GLY A 208 14.24 6.42 0.59
N HIS A 209 12.94 6.59 0.64
CA HIS A 209 12.21 7.40 -0.34
C HIS A 209 12.54 8.88 -0.19
N ALA A 210 12.67 9.39 1.03
CA ALA A 210 13.12 10.76 1.30
C ALA A 210 14.50 11.03 0.70
N ILE A 211 15.45 10.12 0.95
CA ILE A 211 16.81 10.22 0.42
C ILE A 211 16.81 10.17 -1.11
N LEU A 212 16.03 9.28 -1.70
CA LEU A 212 15.88 9.17 -3.15
C LEU A 212 15.29 10.45 -3.78
N ALA A 213 14.42 11.15 -3.05
CA ALA A 213 13.87 12.45 -3.45
C ALA A 213 14.86 13.60 -3.27
N GLY A 214 16.05 13.36 -2.69
CA GLY A 214 17.08 14.37 -2.44
C GLY A 214 16.88 15.14 -1.13
N HIS A 215 16.05 14.62 -0.23
CA HIS A 215 15.78 15.22 1.09
C HIS A 215 16.47 14.42 2.20
N SER A 216 16.69 15.06 3.35
CA SER A 216 16.91 14.31 4.57
C SER A 216 15.58 13.78 5.10
N PHE A 217 15.61 12.68 5.85
CA PHE A 217 14.40 12.12 6.42
C PHE A 217 13.74 13.07 7.43
N GLU A 218 14.55 13.81 8.18
CA GLU A 218 14.09 14.83 9.13
C GLU A 218 13.32 15.96 8.43
N HIS A 219 13.69 16.31 7.19
CA HIS A 219 12.97 17.30 6.39
C HIS A 219 11.53 16.85 6.12
N GLU A 220 11.36 15.63 5.64
CA GLU A 220 10.05 15.06 5.32
C GLU A 220 9.15 14.97 6.57
N ILE A 221 9.72 14.51 7.70
CA ILE A 221 9.01 14.43 8.99
C ILE A 221 8.62 15.82 9.47
N ALA A 222 9.56 16.79 9.45
CA ALA A 222 9.31 18.14 9.92
C ALA A 222 8.22 18.83 9.09
N LEU A 223 8.28 18.69 7.76
CA LEU A 223 7.28 19.26 6.85
C LEU A 223 5.89 18.62 7.09
N ALA A 224 5.80 17.30 7.07
CA ALA A 224 4.53 16.61 7.28
C ALA A 224 3.92 16.94 8.66
N THR A 225 4.76 17.10 9.69
CA THR A 225 4.33 17.49 11.04
C THR A 225 3.82 18.93 11.06
N ALA A 226 4.56 19.87 10.46
CA ALA A 226 4.18 21.29 10.40
C ALA A 226 2.84 21.50 9.67
N GLU A 227 2.57 20.68 8.66
CA GLU A 227 1.33 20.72 7.87
C GLU A 227 0.19 19.86 8.45
N GLY A 228 0.41 19.19 9.60
CA GLY A 228 -0.59 18.33 10.25
C GLY A 228 -0.91 17.05 9.48
N MET A 229 -0.04 16.63 8.58
CA MET A 229 -0.26 15.48 7.70
C MET A 229 0.64 14.28 7.99
N PHE A 230 1.41 14.33 9.06
CA PHE A 230 2.22 13.20 9.51
C PHE A 230 1.33 12.05 9.98
N GLY A 231 1.54 10.84 9.47
CA GLY A 231 0.76 9.66 9.78
C GLY A 231 1.59 8.51 10.34
N SER A 232 2.58 8.06 9.62
CA SER A 232 3.37 6.87 9.95
C SER A 232 4.78 6.97 9.39
N ILE A 233 5.65 6.05 9.82
CA ILE A 233 7.03 5.94 9.36
C ILE A 233 7.31 4.49 8.97
N ASP A 234 7.92 4.32 7.79
CA ASP A 234 8.59 3.10 7.39
C ASP A 234 10.11 3.28 7.49
N MET A 235 10.72 2.55 8.42
CA MET A 235 12.16 2.60 8.62
C MET A 235 12.86 1.52 7.80
N ASN A 236 13.73 1.95 6.92
CA ASN A 236 14.60 1.07 6.18
C ASN A 236 16.07 1.50 6.28
N ARG A 237 16.97 0.69 5.73
CA ARG A 237 18.39 0.97 5.74
C ARG A 237 18.81 1.51 4.38
N ASN A 238 18.98 2.83 4.30
CA ASN A 238 19.51 3.51 3.13
C ASN A 238 20.65 4.43 3.52
N ASP A 239 21.61 4.55 2.61
CA ASP A 239 22.73 5.48 2.72
C ASP A 239 22.55 6.62 1.72
N TYR A 240 23.06 7.79 2.07
CA TYR A 240 23.34 8.83 1.08
C TYR A 240 24.43 8.30 0.15
N GLN A 241 24.12 8.11 -1.11
CA GLN A 241 25.09 7.80 -2.13
C GLN A 241 25.49 9.05 -2.90
#